data_7c4cb9a390fc388dc239f3a35aba5574
#
_entry.id   7c4cb9a390fc388dc239f3a35aba5574
#
_cell.length_a   1.000
_cell.length_b   1.000
_cell.length_c   1.000
_cell.angle_alpha   90.00
_cell.angle_beta   90.00
_cell.angle_gamma   90.00
#
_symmetry.space_group_name_H-M   'P 1'
#
loop_
_entity.id
_entity.type
_entity.pdbx_description
1 polymer ?
#
loop_
_entity_poly.entity_id
_entity_poly.type
_entity_poly.pdbx_seq_one_letter_code
_entity_poly.pdbx_strand_id
1 'polypeptide(L)'
;ALAYTHEGKIDVIYIDPPYNTGKKDEFKYNDKYVDAQDDYRHSKWLSFMSKRLRLAQKLLKKTGIIFISIDDNEVAQLKCICDEIFNTFTDKTRTNCLGVLVWDLGTGTQAGHFTRAHEYVLVYALNKDNVSNFSGGEGEIDHSALKKISKKNPPVLFRFKAGTKFLAPNGTELYNEWGDSEKTKLISGRMVAENGALKYDVELEAGFAMVKQMKSWFNGEFTVDSKGQQVTEFYFNNTGVLHYKKQRSVINPPSVIKECGSTKTGSTELSDIIGSSDTFGYPKPSKLIKFLLSLQKNDITVLDFFAGSGTTLQATMQLNAEDGGHRKCILVTNNENNICEEVTY
;
A
#
# COMPACT_ATOMS: atom_id res chain seq x y z
N ALA A 1 0.34 -16.16 -29.18
CA ALA A 1 -0.38 -17.29 -28.56
C ALA A 1 -1.38 -16.78 -27.51
N LEU A 2 -0.96 -16.11 -26.45
CA LEU A 2 -1.85 -15.70 -25.33
C LEU A 2 -3.06 -14.85 -25.74
N ALA A 3 -2.92 -13.98 -26.74
CA ALA A 3 -4.03 -13.16 -27.25
C ALA A 3 -5.25 -13.98 -27.73
N TYR A 4 -5.04 -15.22 -28.15
CA TYR A 4 -6.11 -16.10 -28.62
C TYR A 4 -6.61 -17.07 -27.55
N THR A 5 -5.75 -17.46 -26.64
CA THR A 5 -6.07 -18.50 -25.64
C THR A 5 -6.53 -17.92 -24.30
N HIS A 6 -6.09 -16.69 -23.96
CA HIS A 6 -6.26 -16.09 -22.64
C HIS A 6 -6.90 -14.69 -22.67
N GLU A 7 -7.56 -14.29 -23.76
CA GLU A 7 -8.30 -13.03 -23.81
C GLU A 7 -9.37 -12.99 -22.72
N GLY A 8 -9.36 -11.94 -21.89
CA GLY A 8 -10.29 -11.76 -20.78
C GLY A 8 -10.21 -12.82 -19.67
N LYS A 9 -9.09 -13.56 -19.53
CA LYS A 9 -8.96 -14.67 -18.57
C LYS A 9 -7.95 -14.44 -17.46
N ILE A 10 -7.15 -13.38 -17.51
CA ILE A 10 -6.10 -13.09 -16.53
C ILE A 10 -6.66 -12.22 -15.40
N ASP A 11 -6.49 -12.67 -14.17
CA ASP A 11 -6.93 -11.94 -12.98
C ASP A 11 -5.91 -10.87 -12.58
N VAL A 12 -4.63 -11.21 -12.60
CA VAL A 12 -3.54 -10.33 -12.22
C VAL A 12 -2.43 -10.38 -13.24
N ILE A 13 -1.95 -9.22 -13.65
CA ILE A 13 -0.68 -9.09 -14.35
C ILE A 13 0.28 -8.39 -13.41
N TYR A 14 1.47 -8.97 -13.19
CA TYR A 14 2.60 -8.28 -12.61
C TYR A 14 3.70 -8.21 -13.64
N ILE A 15 4.35 -7.06 -13.79
CA ILE A 15 5.51 -6.90 -14.66
C ILE A 15 6.58 -6.01 -14.04
N ASP A 16 7.81 -6.35 -14.34
CA ASP A 16 9.02 -5.58 -14.01
C ASP A 16 9.78 -5.28 -15.32
N PRO A 17 9.34 -4.25 -16.09
CA PRO A 17 9.94 -3.93 -17.37
C PRO A 17 11.33 -3.30 -17.20
N PRO A 18 12.17 -3.22 -18.25
CA PRO A 18 13.40 -2.44 -18.20
C PRO A 18 13.13 -0.99 -17.78
N TYR A 19 13.94 -0.44 -16.86
CA TYR A 19 13.72 0.89 -16.29
C TYR A 19 14.31 2.03 -17.15
N ASN A 20 14.95 1.67 -18.26
CA ASN A 20 15.54 2.62 -19.21
C ASN A 20 16.58 3.55 -18.55
N THR A 21 17.40 2.99 -17.64
CA THR A 21 18.40 3.76 -16.90
C THR A 21 19.53 4.29 -17.80
N GLY A 22 19.60 3.80 -19.04
CA GLY A 22 20.68 4.10 -20.01
C GLY A 22 21.98 3.36 -19.72
N LYS A 23 21.97 2.38 -18.81
CA LYS A 23 23.11 1.48 -18.61
C LYS A 23 23.30 0.62 -19.85
N LYS A 24 24.57 0.27 -20.12
CA LYS A 24 24.92 -0.61 -21.22
C LYS A 24 24.20 -1.95 -21.05
N ASP A 25 23.67 -2.46 -22.17
CA ASP A 25 23.02 -3.79 -22.28
C ASP A 25 21.74 -3.98 -21.44
N GLU A 26 21.08 -2.89 -21.00
CA GLU A 26 19.86 -2.96 -20.20
C GLU A 26 18.58 -3.04 -21.04
N PHE A 27 18.45 -2.19 -22.07
CA PHE A 27 17.22 -2.08 -22.85
C PHE A 27 17.50 -2.06 -24.35
N LYS A 28 16.82 -2.94 -25.09
CA LYS A 28 16.87 -2.99 -26.56
C LYS A 28 15.57 -2.46 -27.19
N TYR A 29 15.75 -1.69 -28.25
CA TYR A 29 14.68 -1.28 -29.15
C TYR A 29 15.09 -1.59 -30.60
N ASN A 30 14.30 -2.40 -31.31
CA ASN A 30 14.63 -2.90 -32.65
C ASN A 30 16.04 -3.51 -32.72
N ASP A 31 16.34 -4.43 -31.80
CA ASP A 31 17.60 -5.19 -31.66
C ASP A 31 18.86 -4.35 -31.38
N LYS A 32 18.68 -3.05 -31.07
CA LYS A 32 19.77 -2.16 -30.66
C LYS A 32 19.58 -1.69 -29.23
N TYR A 33 20.66 -1.71 -28.46
CA TYR A 33 20.66 -1.12 -27.14
C TYR A 33 20.43 0.39 -27.20
N VAL A 34 19.67 0.89 -26.25
CA VAL A 34 19.37 2.31 -26.06
C VAL A 34 20.24 2.84 -24.93
N ASP A 35 21.12 3.78 -25.23
CA ASP A 35 22.03 4.36 -24.23
C ASP A 35 21.48 5.64 -23.59
N ALA A 36 22.16 6.16 -22.56
CA ALA A 36 21.75 7.34 -21.82
C ALA A 36 21.75 8.64 -22.65
N GLN A 37 22.51 8.68 -23.74
CA GLN A 37 22.65 9.86 -24.62
C GLN A 37 21.69 9.84 -25.80
N ASP A 38 20.85 8.81 -25.90
CA ASP A 38 19.85 8.71 -26.97
C ASP A 38 18.71 9.71 -26.72
N ASP A 39 18.63 10.76 -27.54
CA ASP A 39 17.61 11.80 -27.43
C ASP A 39 16.18 11.29 -27.49
N TYR A 40 15.96 10.11 -28.09
CA TYR A 40 14.65 9.47 -28.24
C TYR A 40 14.43 8.29 -27.29
N ARG A 41 15.25 8.11 -26.25
CA ARG A 41 15.20 6.95 -25.36
C ARG A 41 13.81 6.74 -24.73
N HIS A 42 13.19 7.80 -24.25
CA HIS A 42 11.84 7.74 -23.66
C HIS A 42 10.77 7.37 -24.69
N SER A 43 10.83 7.94 -25.89
CA SER A 43 9.89 7.63 -26.99
C SER A 43 10.03 6.19 -27.48
N LYS A 44 11.25 5.67 -27.56
CA LYS A 44 11.53 4.26 -27.88
C LYS A 44 10.97 3.33 -26.82
N TRP A 45 11.20 3.66 -25.55
CA TRP A 45 10.68 2.90 -24.43
C TRP A 45 9.14 2.90 -24.40
N LEU A 46 8.51 4.06 -24.57
CA LEU A 46 7.05 4.17 -24.67
C LEU A 46 6.48 3.34 -25.83
N SER A 47 7.13 3.37 -26.98
CA SER A 47 6.73 2.56 -28.14
C SER A 47 6.82 1.05 -27.85
N PHE A 48 7.86 0.63 -27.15
CA PHE A 48 8.05 -0.74 -26.68
C PHE A 48 6.97 -1.16 -25.67
N MET A 49 6.67 -0.32 -24.69
CA MET A 49 5.69 -0.60 -23.64
C MET A 49 4.25 -0.53 -24.15
N SER A 50 3.91 0.45 -25.01
CA SER A 50 2.55 0.62 -25.52
C SER A 50 1.98 -0.65 -26.15
N LYS A 51 2.74 -1.32 -27.01
CA LYS A 51 2.29 -2.58 -27.65
C LYS A 51 1.97 -3.67 -26.65
N ARG A 52 2.78 -3.78 -25.59
CA ARG A 52 2.65 -4.79 -24.53
C ARG A 52 1.48 -4.48 -23.59
N LEU A 53 1.34 -3.22 -23.20
CA LEU A 53 0.26 -2.79 -22.31
C LEU A 53 -1.11 -2.89 -23.00
N ARG A 54 -1.23 -2.56 -24.29
CA ARG A 54 -2.46 -2.77 -25.06
C ARG A 54 -2.84 -4.25 -25.18
N LEU A 55 -1.86 -5.14 -25.28
CA LEU A 55 -2.11 -6.59 -25.26
C LEU A 55 -2.49 -7.02 -23.83
N ALA A 56 -1.80 -6.56 -22.80
CA ALA A 56 -2.11 -6.84 -21.40
C ALA A 56 -3.55 -6.45 -21.07
N GLN A 57 -4.01 -5.27 -21.53
CA GLN A 57 -5.39 -4.81 -21.35
C GLN A 57 -6.42 -5.82 -21.90
N LYS A 58 -6.16 -6.41 -23.08
CA LYS A 58 -7.05 -7.42 -23.70
C LYS A 58 -7.07 -8.74 -22.92
N LEU A 59 -5.96 -9.10 -22.28
CA LEU A 59 -5.85 -10.35 -21.52
C LEU A 59 -6.56 -10.29 -20.16
N LEU A 60 -6.68 -9.10 -19.56
CA LEU A 60 -7.30 -8.92 -18.26
C LEU A 60 -8.79 -9.23 -18.26
N LYS A 61 -9.25 -9.89 -17.19
CA LYS A 61 -10.68 -10.00 -16.84
C LYS A 61 -11.25 -8.60 -16.55
N LYS A 62 -12.58 -8.45 -16.58
CA LYS A 62 -13.26 -7.21 -16.19
C LYS A 62 -12.92 -6.76 -14.78
N THR A 63 -12.58 -7.68 -13.87
CA THR A 63 -12.09 -7.44 -12.51
C THR A 63 -10.57 -7.45 -12.43
N GLY A 64 -9.88 -7.60 -13.56
CA GLY A 64 -8.43 -7.80 -13.62
C GLY A 64 -7.64 -6.53 -13.31
N ILE A 65 -6.45 -6.74 -12.78
CA ILE A 65 -5.55 -5.70 -12.28
C ILE A 65 -4.15 -5.93 -12.85
N ILE A 66 -3.46 -4.83 -13.16
CA ILE A 66 -2.04 -4.86 -13.51
C ILE A 66 -1.22 -4.07 -12.48
N PHE A 67 -0.13 -4.67 -12.01
CA PHE A 67 0.92 -4.05 -11.21
C PHE A 67 2.17 -3.91 -12.07
N ILE A 68 2.77 -2.73 -12.07
CA ILE A 68 3.94 -2.42 -12.90
C ILE A 68 5.00 -1.77 -12.04
N SER A 69 6.10 -2.47 -11.79
CA SER A 69 7.27 -1.92 -11.11
C SER A 69 8.01 -0.96 -12.02
N ILE A 70 8.51 0.15 -11.47
CA ILE A 70 9.28 1.16 -12.20
C ILE A 70 10.04 2.06 -11.22
N ASP A 71 11.06 2.76 -11.70
CA ASP A 71 11.77 3.78 -10.94
C ASP A 71 11.55 5.19 -11.49
N ASP A 72 12.31 6.16 -10.97
CA ASP A 72 12.24 7.58 -11.34
C ASP A 72 12.52 7.85 -12.82
N ASN A 73 13.20 6.93 -13.54
CA ASN A 73 13.57 7.17 -14.94
C ASN A 73 12.36 7.23 -15.86
N GLU A 74 11.33 6.39 -15.62
CA GLU A 74 10.18 6.26 -16.53
C GLU A 74 8.81 6.29 -15.83
N VAL A 75 8.74 6.55 -14.52
CA VAL A 75 7.45 6.56 -13.80
C VAL A 75 6.44 7.54 -14.38
N ALA A 76 6.87 8.73 -14.78
CA ALA A 76 6.00 9.75 -15.35
C ALA A 76 5.49 9.34 -16.74
N GLN A 77 6.36 8.85 -17.60
CA GLN A 77 6.05 8.37 -18.95
C GLN A 77 5.12 7.14 -18.89
N LEU A 78 5.44 6.20 -18.00
CA LEU A 78 4.60 5.02 -17.77
C LEU A 78 3.21 5.41 -17.29
N LYS A 79 3.11 6.36 -16.36
CA LYS A 79 1.82 6.86 -15.87
C LYS A 79 0.99 7.43 -17.01
N CYS A 80 1.59 8.28 -17.88
CA CYS A 80 0.89 8.87 -19.01
C CYS A 80 0.38 7.81 -20.00
N ILE A 81 1.20 6.82 -20.37
CA ILE A 81 0.78 5.78 -21.33
C ILE A 81 -0.26 4.84 -20.74
N CYS A 82 -0.17 4.53 -19.44
CA CYS A 82 -1.19 3.74 -18.75
C CYS A 82 -2.51 4.49 -18.65
N ASP A 83 -2.49 5.79 -18.37
CA ASP A 83 -3.71 6.63 -18.37
C ASP A 83 -4.37 6.63 -19.76
N GLU A 84 -3.61 6.70 -20.85
CA GLU A 84 -4.14 6.61 -22.20
C GLU A 84 -4.78 5.25 -22.50
N ILE A 85 -4.11 4.16 -22.10
CA ILE A 85 -4.55 2.80 -22.45
C ILE A 85 -5.71 2.34 -21.56
N PHE A 86 -5.65 2.57 -20.25
CA PHE A 86 -6.61 2.01 -19.30
C PHE A 86 -7.80 2.94 -19.02
N ASN A 87 -7.69 4.27 -19.19
CA ASN A 87 -8.80 5.19 -18.96
C ASN A 87 -9.68 5.33 -20.21
N THR A 88 -10.54 4.36 -20.45
CA THR A 88 -11.43 4.30 -21.62
C THR A 88 -12.75 5.05 -21.42
N PHE A 89 -12.90 5.82 -20.34
CA PHE A 89 -14.11 6.57 -20.03
C PHE A 89 -14.29 7.79 -20.94
N THR A 90 -15.54 8.10 -21.26
CA THR A 90 -15.93 9.38 -21.87
C THR A 90 -15.77 10.54 -20.88
N ASP A 91 -16.07 10.30 -19.60
CA ASP A 91 -15.83 11.22 -18.50
C ASP A 91 -14.33 11.22 -18.12
N LYS A 92 -13.65 12.30 -18.44
CA LYS A 92 -12.23 12.49 -18.20
C LYS A 92 -11.86 12.69 -16.72
N THR A 93 -12.85 12.86 -15.84
CA THR A 93 -12.62 12.93 -14.38
C THR A 93 -12.48 11.53 -13.75
N ARG A 94 -12.86 10.47 -14.46
CA ARG A 94 -12.76 9.08 -14.03
C ARG A 94 -11.41 8.48 -14.42
N THR A 95 -10.90 7.61 -13.56
CA THR A 95 -9.64 6.90 -13.79
C THR A 95 -9.74 5.44 -13.36
N ASN A 96 -9.10 4.55 -14.11
CA ASN A 96 -8.86 3.15 -13.74
C ASN A 96 -7.54 2.96 -12.98
N CYS A 97 -6.79 4.04 -12.73
CA CYS A 97 -5.66 4.01 -11.81
C CYS A 97 -6.17 3.76 -10.39
N LEU A 98 -5.72 2.67 -9.77
CA LEU A 98 -6.03 2.33 -8.37
C LEU A 98 -5.04 3.01 -7.41
N GLY A 99 -3.82 3.27 -7.87
CA GLY A 99 -2.79 3.97 -7.09
C GLY A 99 -1.41 3.91 -7.72
N VAL A 100 -0.53 4.74 -7.20
CA VAL A 100 0.92 4.66 -7.39
C VAL A 100 1.49 4.36 -6.01
N LEU A 101 2.01 3.16 -5.84
CA LEU A 101 2.58 2.71 -4.58
C LEU A 101 4.06 3.05 -4.55
N VAL A 102 4.56 3.40 -3.38
CA VAL A 102 5.99 3.60 -3.12
C VAL A 102 6.52 2.36 -2.42
N TRP A 103 7.44 1.66 -3.04
CA TRP A 103 8.15 0.56 -2.40
C TRP A 103 9.41 1.10 -1.72
N ASP A 104 9.40 1.11 -0.40
CA ASP A 104 10.53 1.47 0.45
C ASP A 104 11.55 0.32 0.46
N LEU A 105 12.74 0.58 -0.05
CA LEU A 105 13.83 -0.41 -0.13
C LEU A 105 14.49 -0.70 1.22
N GLY A 106 14.15 0.08 2.26
CA GLY A 106 14.76 -0.02 3.60
C GLY A 106 16.24 0.40 3.66
N THR A 107 16.86 0.59 2.50
CA THR A 107 18.25 1.05 2.35
C THR A 107 18.31 2.01 1.19
N GLY A 108 19.22 2.97 1.23
CA GLY A 108 19.35 3.95 0.17
C GLY A 108 20.69 3.87 -0.55
N THR A 109 20.66 4.20 -1.84
CA THR A 109 21.86 4.39 -2.67
C THR A 109 22.09 5.88 -2.87
N GLN A 110 23.33 6.35 -2.69
CA GLN A 110 23.70 7.72 -2.97
C GLN A 110 23.47 8.01 -4.47
N ALA A 111 22.57 8.94 -4.77
CA ALA A 111 22.16 9.28 -6.14
C ALA A 111 22.14 10.80 -6.33
N GLY A 112 23.31 11.42 -6.38
CA GLY A 112 23.45 12.86 -6.54
C GLY A 112 23.06 13.63 -5.26
N HIS A 113 22.07 14.50 -5.35
CA HIS A 113 21.67 15.38 -4.23
C HIS A 113 20.89 14.65 -3.12
N PHE A 114 20.27 13.53 -3.43
CA PHE A 114 19.47 12.76 -2.50
C PHE A 114 19.89 11.29 -2.49
N THR A 115 19.61 10.61 -1.40
CA THR A 115 19.71 9.15 -1.34
C THR A 115 18.43 8.55 -1.93
N ARG A 116 18.56 7.76 -3.00
CA ARG A 116 17.45 7.01 -3.56
C ARG A 116 17.16 5.81 -2.65
N ALA A 117 15.97 5.74 -2.08
CA ALA A 117 15.57 4.72 -1.12
C ALA A 117 14.24 4.04 -1.49
N HIS A 118 13.71 4.27 -2.70
CA HIS A 118 12.43 3.70 -3.11
C HIS A 118 12.36 3.48 -4.62
N GLU A 119 11.40 2.64 -4.98
CA GLU A 119 10.89 2.45 -6.34
C GLU A 119 9.36 2.58 -6.30
N TYR A 120 8.71 2.47 -7.44
CA TYR A 120 7.26 2.60 -7.57
C TYR A 120 6.62 1.31 -8.08
N VAL A 121 5.35 1.11 -7.72
CA VAL A 121 4.47 0.13 -8.36
C VAL A 121 3.21 0.86 -8.80
N LEU A 122 3.00 1.00 -10.11
CA LEU A 122 1.76 1.54 -10.67
C LEU A 122 0.70 0.45 -10.69
N VAL A 123 -0.52 0.80 -10.29
CA VAL A 123 -1.64 -0.13 -10.20
C VAL A 123 -2.83 0.36 -11.01
N TYR A 124 -3.24 -0.42 -12.00
CA TYR A 124 -4.41 -0.14 -12.83
C TYR A 124 -5.36 -1.33 -12.84
N ALA A 125 -6.65 -1.03 -12.84
CA ALA A 125 -7.69 -2.01 -13.16
C ALA A 125 -8.07 -1.94 -14.62
N LEU A 126 -8.61 -3.02 -15.20
CA LEU A 126 -9.31 -2.93 -16.47
C LEU A 126 -10.60 -2.09 -16.32
N ASN A 127 -11.31 -2.29 -15.21
CA ASN A 127 -12.45 -1.45 -14.81
C ASN A 127 -12.50 -1.36 -13.28
N LYS A 128 -12.19 -0.18 -12.75
CA LYS A 128 -12.14 0.10 -11.31
C LYS A 128 -13.47 -0.18 -10.59
N ASP A 129 -14.60 0.05 -11.26
CA ASP A 129 -15.92 -0.18 -10.66
C ASP A 129 -16.20 -1.65 -10.36
N ASN A 130 -15.49 -2.56 -11.03
CA ASN A 130 -15.60 -4.01 -10.83
C ASN A 130 -14.60 -4.55 -9.80
N VAL A 131 -13.75 -3.70 -9.25
CA VAL A 131 -12.73 -4.10 -8.27
C VAL A 131 -13.16 -3.65 -6.88
N SER A 132 -13.29 -4.61 -5.97
CA SER A 132 -13.55 -4.31 -4.56
C SER A 132 -12.34 -3.66 -3.91
N ASN A 133 -12.56 -2.91 -2.83
CA ASN A 133 -11.46 -2.39 -2.03
C ASN A 133 -10.57 -3.54 -1.53
N PHE A 134 -9.27 -3.34 -1.63
CA PHE A 134 -8.31 -4.31 -1.11
C PHE A 134 -8.36 -4.38 0.41
N SER A 135 -8.11 -5.58 0.94
CA SER A 135 -7.95 -5.80 2.37
C SER A 135 -6.46 -5.76 2.73
N GLY A 136 -6.10 -4.86 3.63
CA GLY A 136 -4.77 -4.81 4.27
C GLY A 136 -4.74 -5.55 5.59
N GLY A 137 -5.77 -6.35 5.89
CA GLY A 137 -5.94 -7.08 7.14
C GLY A 137 -6.93 -6.43 8.09
N GLU A 138 -7.03 -6.99 9.28
CA GLU A 138 -7.75 -6.40 10.39
C GLU A 138 -6.90 -5.29 11.01
N GLY A 139 -7.52 -4.22 11.42
CA GLY A 139 -6.81 -3.09 11.99
C GLY A 139 -7.58 -2.39 13.09
N GLU A 140 -6.85 -1.64 13.88
CA GLU A 140 -7.39 -0.70 14.86
C GLU A 140 -7.33 0.71 14.28
N ILE A 141 -8.39 1.47 14.46
CA ILE A 141 -8.45 2.88 14.10
C ILE A 141 -8.34 3.67 15.39
N ASP A 142 -7.47 4.66 15.39
CA ASP A 142 -7.28 5.64 16.44
C ASP A 142 -7.69 7.03 15.93
N HIS A 143 -8.69 7.62 16.55
CA HIS A 143 -9.21 8.92 16.18
C HIS A 143 -9.51 9.81 17.40
N SER A 144 -9.44 11.13 17.22
CA SER A 144 -9.99 12.08 18.18
C SER A 144 -11.49 11.82 18.40
N ALA A 145 -11.90 11.76 19.65
CA ALA A 145 -13.31 11.72 20.05
C ALA A 145 -13.95 13.12 20.11
N LEU A 146 -13.22 14.16 19.69
CA LEU A 146 -13.69 15.53 19.67
C LEU A 146 -14.13 15.96 18.28
N LYS A 147 -15.00 16.96 18.24
CA LYS A 147 -15.37 17.73 17.05
C LYS A 147 -15.51 19.19 17.44
N LYS A 148 -15.30 20.06 16.47
CA LYS A 148 -15.54 21.50 16.65
C LYS A 148 -16.94 21.76 17.19
N ILE A 149 -17.03 22.56 18.23
CA ILE A 149 -18.30 22.99 18.83
C ILE A 149 -19.10 23.78 17.80
N SER A 150 -20.36 23.43 17.64
CA SER A 150 -21.29 24.07 16.72
C SER A 150 -22.74 23.84 17.16
N LYS A 151 -23.72 24.48 16.49
CA LYS A 151 -25.15 24.18 16.73
C LYS A 151 -25.50 22.70 16.55
N LYS A 152 -24.80 21.98 15.65
CA LYS A 152 -25.00 20.54 15.39
C LYS A 152 -24.20 19.65 16.35
N ASN A 153 -23.17 20.18 16.98
CA ASN A 153 -22.34 19.48 17.96
C ASN A 153 -22.13 20.42 19.17
N PRO A 154 -23.14 20.58 20.02
CA PRO A 154 -23.02 21.45 21.21
C PRO A 154 -22.01 20.89 22.20
N PRO A 155 -21.43 21.73 23.06
CA PRO A 155 -20.53 21.25 24.12
C PRO A 155 -21.30 20.34 25.08
N VAL A 156 -20.64 19.31 25.56
CA VAL A 156 -21.17 18.35 26.52
C VAL A 156 -20.22 18.27 27.71
N LEU A 157 -20.82 18.25 28.91
CA LEU A 157 -20.08 18.01 30.14
C LEU A 157 -19.93 16.51 30.38
N PHE A 158 -18.70 16.05 30.64
CA PHE A 158 -18.43 14.65 30.92
C PHE A 158 -17.40 14.49 32.06
N ARG A 159 -17.70 13.55 32.97
CA ARG A 159 -16.81 13.26 34.12
C ARG A 159 -15.96 12.02 33.81
N PHE A 160 -14.65 12.17 33.90
CA PHE A 160 -13.66 11.12 33.80
C PHE A 160 -13.11 10.78 35.17
N LYS A 161 -13.04 9.51 35.51
CA LYS A 161 -12.51 9.05 36.78
C LYS A 161 -10.99 8.99 36.76
N ALA A 162 -10.39 9.13 37.94
CA ALA A 162 -9.00 8.76 38.16
C ALA A 162 -8.73 7.36 37.64
N GLY A 163 -7.55 7.13 37.05
CA GLY A 163 -7.22 5.88 36.36
C GLY A 163 -7.59 5.85 34.87
N THR A 164 -8.36 6.83 34.34
CA THR A 164 -8.54 6.95 32.90
C THR A 164 -7.18 7.17 32.23
N LYS A 165 -6.83 6.38 31.21
CA LYS A 165 -5.55 6.42 30.52
C LYS A 165 -5.25 7.82 29.97
N PHE A 166 -4.04 8.33 30.28
CA PHE A 166 -3.55 9.63 29.86
C PHE A 166 -2.06 9.53 29.53
N LEU A 167 -1.70 9.69 28.26
CA LEU A 167 -0.37 9.40 27.73
C LEU A 167 0.63 10.54 27.90
N ALA A 168 0.28 11.61 28.60
CA ALA A 168 1.21 12.69 28.90
C ALA A 168 2.31 12.24 29.89
N PRO A 169 3.49 12.86 29.87
CA PRO A 169 4.54 12.61 30.87
C PRO A 169 4.03 12.79 32.29
N ASN A 170 4.58 12.02 33.22
CA ASN A 170 4.25 12.15 34.67
C ASN A 170 4.41 13.57 35.15
N GLY A 171 3.42 14.06 35.89
CA GLY A 171 3.38 15.41 36.42
C GLY A 171 2.88 16.47 35.43
N THR A 172 2.59 16.12 34.19
CA THR A 172 1.94 17.05 33.25
C THR A 172 0.58 17.44 33.80
N GLU A 173 0.34 18.74 33.98
CA GLU A 173 -0.94 19.29 34.42
C GLU A 173 -1.48 20.25 33.36
N LEU A 174 -2.73 20.08 32.96
CA LEU A 174 -3.42 20.96 32.02
C LEU A 174 -4.43 21.83 32.77
N TYR A 175 -4.49 23.12 32.41
CA TYR A 175 -5.27 24.12 33.09
C TYR A 175 -6.27 24.81 32.16
N ASN A 176 -7.38 25.26 32.70
CA ASN A 176 -8.39 26.08 32.04
C ASN A 176 -8.93 25.47 30.72
N GLU A 177 -8.25 25.68 29.59
CA GLU A 177 -8.66 25.26 28.27
C GLU A 177 -7.43 24.88 27.42
N TRP A 178 -7.53 23.81 26.63
CA TRP A 178 -6.49 23.38 25.70
C TRP A 178 -7.10 22.82 24.39
N GLY A 179 -6.26 22.58 23.40
CA GLY A 179 -6.63 22.18 22.04
C GLY A 179 -6.74 23.37 21.09
N ASP A 180 -6.63 23.11 19.79
CA ASP A 180 -6.64 24.15 18.75
C ASP A 180 -8.07 24.50 18.30
N SER A 181 -8.55 23.80 17.27
CA SER A 181 -9.91 23.99 16.73
C SER A 181 -10.98 23.24 17.52
N GLU A 182 -10.59 22.19 18.23
CA GLU A 182 -11.43 21.30 19.05
C GLU A 182 -11.03 21.47 20.52
N LYS A 183 -11.61 22.47 21.14
CA LYS A 183 -11.22 22.86 22.49
C LYS A 183 -11.86 22.00 23.56
N THR A 184 -11.07 21.69 24.59
CA THR A 184 -11.51 21.06 25.83
C THR A 184 -11.31 22.04 26.99
N LYS A 185 -12.34 22.23 27.83
CA LYS A 185 -12.33 23.11 28.99
C LYS A 185 -12.43 22.30 30.26
N LEU A 186 -11.56 22.58 31.24
CA LEU A 186 -11.61 22.02 32.58
C LEU A 186 -12.65 22.77 33.40
N ILE A 187 -13.67 22.06 33.88
CA ILE A 187 -14.76 22.60 34.68
C ILE A 187 -14.52 22.35 36.17
N SER A 188 -14.10 21.12 36.52
CA SER A 188 -13.75 20.81 37.92
C SER A 188 -12.68 19.72 37.99
N GLY A 189 -12.00 19.62 39.11
CA GLY A 189 -10.90 18.69 39.33
C GLY A 189 -9.53 19.24 38.87
N ARG A 190 -8.57 18.33 38.69
CA ARG A 190 -7.20 18.64 38.19
C ARG A 190 -6.80 17.65 37.13
N MET A 191 -6.48 18.12 35.95
CA MET A 191 -6.08 17.28 34.81
C MET A 191 -4.58 16.99 34.90
N VAL A 192 -4.20 16.03 35.74
CA VAL A 192 -2.80 15.64 36.02
C VAL A 192 -2.54 14.21 35.52
N ALA A 193 -1.44 14.04 34.77
CA ALA A 193 -0.95 12.72 34.37
C ALA A 193 -0.05 12.12 35.45
N GLU A 194 -0.33 10.87 35.83
CA GLU A 194 0.49 10.07 36.72
C GLU A 194 0.45 8.60 36.31
N ASN A 195 1.60 7.99 36.06
CA ASN A 195 1.74 6.59 35.67
C ASN A 195 0.89 6.19 34.44
N GLY A 196 0.79 7.08 33.46
CA GLY A 196 0.03 6.85 32.24
C GLY A 196 -1.49 6.99 32.36
N ALA A 197 -1.98 7.55 33.47
CA ALA A 197 -3.39 7.74 33.75
C ALA A 197 -3.69 9.10 34.41
N LEU A 198 -4.97 9.47 34.49
CA LEU A 198 -5.44 10.59 35.30
C LEU A 198 -5.23 10.30 36.79
N LYS A 199 -4.56 11.22 37.48
CA LYS A 199 -4.37 11.14 38.91
C LYS A 199 -5.65 11.41 39.72
N TYR A 200 -6.51 12.29 39.23
CA TYR A 200 -7.74 12.73 39.89
C TYR A 200 -8.94 12.62 38.98
N ASP A 201 -10.14 12.55 39.58
CA ASP A 201 -11.38 12.76 38.85
C ASP A 201 -11.39 14.16 38.24
N VAL A 202 -11.85 14.27 36.98
CA VAL A 202 -11.99 15.55 36.29
C VAL A 202 -13.33 15.65 35.60
N GLU A 203 -13.86 16.83 35.50
CA GLU A 203 -15.02 17.14 34.71
C GLU A 203 -14.65 18.09 33.57
N LEU A 204 -14.87 17.66 32.35
CA LEU A 204 -14.46 18.35 31.14
C LEU A 204 -15.67 18.73 30.30
N GLU A 205 -15.64 19.91 29.71
CA GLU A 205 -16.59 20.35 28.69
C GLU A 205 -15.90 20.39 27.31
N ALA A 206 -16.45 19.69 26.35
CA ALA A 206 -15.94 19.66 24.99
C ALA A 206 -17.02 19.25 23.98
N GLY A 207 -16.72 19.40 22.68
CA GLY A 207 -17.54 18.90 21.60
C GLY A 207 -17.37 17.39 21.38
N PHE A 208 -17.73 16.55 22.36
CA PHE A 208 -17.57 15.10 22.25
C PHE A 208 -18.44 14.49 21.14
N ALA A 209 -17.80 13.78 20.23
CA ALA A 209 -18.45 13.17 19.07
C ALA A 209 -19.20 11.88 19.38
N MET A 210 -18.85 11.18 20.47
CA MET A 210 -19.27 9.81 20.77
C MET A 210 -19.82 9.65 22.20
N VAL A 211 -20.58 10.61 22.67
CA VAL A 211 -21.07 10.67 24.09
C VAL A 211 -21.78 9.41 24.52
N LYS A 212 -22.62 8.79 23.66
CA LYS A 212 -23.33 7.55 23.99
C LYS A 212 -22.35 6.39 24.21
N GLN A 213 -21.40 6.25 23.30
CA GLN A 213 -20.34 5.23 23.36
C GLN A 213 -19.41 5.46 24.57
N MET A 214 -19.06 6.72 24.85
CA MET A 214 -18.29 7.06 26.04
C MET A 214 -19.01 6.61 27.32
N LYS A 215 -20.29 6.93 27.48
CA LYS A 215 -21.08 6.52 28.63
C LYS A 215 -21.10 4.98 28.80
N SER A 216 -21.38 4.25 27.73
CA SER A 216 -21.41 2.79 27.72
C SER A 216 -20.04 2.20 28.10
N TRP A 217 -18.98 2.65 27.41
CA TRP A 217 -17.63 2.13 27.62
C TRP A 217 -17.07 2.42 29.03
N PHE A 218 -17.24 3.65 29.54
CA PHE A 218 -16.80 4.00 30.91
C PHE A 218 -17.64 3.31 32.00
N ASN A 219 -18.82 2.79 31.67
CA ASN A 219 -19.59 1.92 32.55
C ASN A 219 -19.18 0.44 32.46
N GLY A 220 -18.19 0.09 31.62
CA GLY A 220 -17.72 -1.28 31.44
C GLY A 220 -18.58 -2.13 30.52
N GLU A 221 -19.45 -1.50 29.72
CA GLU A 221 -20.32 -2.20 28.76
C GLU A 221 -19.60 -2.47 27.43
N PHE A 222 -19.93 -3.58 26.77
CA PHE A 222 -19.50 -3.82 25.39
C PHE A 222 -20.07 -2.73 24.48
N THR A 223 -19.15 -1.98 23.83
CA THR A 223 -19.52 -0.76 23.12
C THR A 223 -19.19 -0.88 21.63
N VAL A 224 -20.15 -0.51 20.78
CA VAL A 224 -19.97 -0.43 19.33
C VAL A 224 -20.29 0.98 18.81
N ASP A 225 -19.68 1.33 17.69
CA ASP A 225 -20.00 2.58 16.98
C ASP A 225 -21.29 2.46 16.15
N SER A 226 -21.67 3.52 15.44
CA SER A 226 -22.87 3.55 14.57
C SER A 226 -22.82 2.58 13.38
N LYS A 227 -21.66 1.95 13.12
CA LYS A 227 -21.45 0.95 12.07
C LYS A 227 -21.26 -0.47 12.63
N GLY A 228 -21.49 -0.68 13.94
CA GLY A 228 -21.33 -1.96 14.60
C GLY A 228 -19.87 -2.34 14.89
N GLN A 229 -18.90 -1.43 14.73
CA GLN A 229 -17.50 -1.70 15.00
C GLN A 229 -17.22 -1.54 16.50
N GLN A 230 -16.55 -2.53 17.10
CA GLN A 230 -16.24 -2.53 18.53
C GLN A 230 -15.30 -1.37 18.88
N VAL A 231 -15.69 -0.57 19.88
CA VAL A 231 -14.82 0.43 20.51
C VAL A 231 -13.99 -0.27 21.59
N THR A 232 -12.68 -0.23 21.45
CA THR A 232 -11.74 -0.98 22.30
C THR A 232 -11.14 -0.12 23.42
N GLU A 233 -11.04 1.20 23.21
CA GLU A 233 -10.44 2.09 24.19
C GLU A 233 -10.91 3.54 24.02
N PHE A 234 -11.05 4.25 25.17
CA PHE A 234 -11.01 5.71 25.21
C PHE A 234 -9.83 6.14 26.10
N TYR A 235 -9.06 7.11 25.64
CA TYR A 235 -7.88 7.60 26.36
C TYR A 235 -7.54 9.04 25.98
N PHE A 236 -6.81 9.72 26.84
CA PHE A 236 -6.23 11.03 26.53
C PHE A 236 -4.83 10.85 25.94
N ASN A 237 -4.56 11.48 24.80
CA ASN A 237 -3.23 11.52 24.21
C ASN A 237 -2.28 12.41 25.04
N ASN A 238 -1.04 12.56 24.60
CA ASN A 238 -0.02 13.36 25.31
C ASN A 238 -0.34 14.86 25.43
N THR A 239 -1.26 15.39 24.63
CA THR A 239 -1.73 16.79 24.67
C THR A 239 -3.07 16.97 25.39
N GLY A 240 -3.63 15.91 25.96
CA GLY A 240 -4.91 15.93 26.68
C GLY A 240 -6.15 15.89 25.79
N VAL A 241 -6.01 15.59 24.53
CA VAL A 241 -7.14 15.37 23.61
C VAL A 241 -7.69 13.97 23.82
N LEU A 242 -9.01 13.83 23.99
CA LEU A 242 -9.64 12.53 24.11
C LEU A 242 -9.64 11.81 22.74
N HIS A 243 -9.09 10.62 22.71
CA HIS A 243 -9.07 9.70 21.57
C HIS A 243 -9.91 8.46 21.86
N TYR A 244 -10.30 7.75 20.82
CA TYR A 244 -10.86 6.42 20.92
C TYR A 244 -10.22 5.49 19.90
N LYS A 245 -10.12 4.24 20.28
CA LYS A 245 -9.72 3.16 19.40
C LYS A 245 -10.92 2.27 19.10
N LYS A 246 -10.99 1.77 17.89
CA LYS A 246 -12.00 0.79 17.49
C LYS A 246 -11.44 -0.22 16.49
N GLN A 247 -11.93 -1.44 16.60
CA GLN A 247 -11.64 -2.49 15.62
C GLN A 247 -12.30 -2.15 14.28
N ARG A 248 -11.57 -2.40 13.21
CA ARG A 248 -12.09 -2.36 11.86
C ARG A 248 -11.84 -3.70 11.20
N SER A 249 -12.89 -4.33 10.70
CA SER A 249 -12.80 -5.64 10.06
C SER A 249 -11.95 -5.64 8.79
N VAL A 250 -11.81 -4.49 8.13
CA VAL A 250 -10.97 -4.35 6.94
C VAL A 250 -10.38 -2.95 6.91
N ILE A 251 -9.06 -2.86 6.85
CA ILE A 251 -8.33 -1.63 6.51
C ILE A 251 -7.78 -1.74 5.09
N ASN A 252 -7.67 -0.63 4.38
CA ASN A 252 -7.00 -0.63 3.09
C ASN A 252 -5.48 -0.83 3.29
N PRO A 253 -4.80 -1.53 2.38
CA PRO A 253 -3.35 -1.65 2.43
C PRO A 253 -2.69 -0.27 2.27
N PRO A 254 -1.50 -0.07 2.86
CA PRO A 254 -0.78 1.19 2.74
C PRO A 254 -0.28 1.41 1.31
N SER A 255 -0.26 2.67 0.86
CA SER A 255 0.36 3.05 -0.42
C SER A 255 1.89 3.13 -0.36
N VAL A 256 2.47 3.14 0.84
CA VAL A 256 3.91 3.01 1.07
C VAL A 256 4.17 1.60 1.58
N ILE A 257 4.77 0.77 0.73
CA ILE A 257 5.06 -0.63 1.02
C ILE A 257 6.40 -0.68 1.73
N LYS A 258 6.40 -1.16 2.97
CA LYS A 258 7.59 -1.31 3.81
C LYS A 258 7.87 -2.77 4.12
N GLU A 259 9.10 -3.05 4.55
CA GLU A 259 9.50 -4.39 5.05
C GLU A 259 9.34 -5.54 4.04
N CYS A 260 9.29 -5.21 2.75
CA CYS A 260 9.26 -6.21 1.68
C CYS A 260 10.65 -6.57 1.14
N GLY A 261 11.70 -6.12 1.80
CA GLY A 261 13.08 -6.32 1.35
C GLY A 261 13.50 -5.36 0.24
N SER A 262 14.68 -5.57 -0.30
CA SER A 262 15.28 -4.81 -1.39
C SER A 262 15.67 -5.74 -2.54
N THR A 263 16.23 -5.19 -3.62
CA THR A 263 16.83 -6.00 -4.70
C THR A 263 17.95 -6.90 -4.20
N LYS A 264 18.71 -6.48 -3.17
CA LYS A 264 19.70 -7.34 -2.51
C LYS A 264 19.05 -8.56 -1.85
N THR A 265 17.89 -8.39 -1.23
CA THR A 265 17.10 -9.51 -0.68
C THR A 265 16.72 -10.49 -1.79
N GLY A 266 16.22 -9.97 -2.93
CA GLY A 266 15.89 -10.79 -4.09
C GLY A 266 17.09 -11.55 -4.64
N SER A 267 18.28 -10.92 -4.70
CA SER A 267 19.51 -11.58 -5.13
C SER A 267 19.92 -12.73 -4.19
N THR A 268 19.76 -12.54 -2.87
CA THR A 268 20.02 -13.60 -1.89
C THR A 268 19.03 -14.76 -2.07
N GLU A 269 17.73 -14.47 -2.18
CA GLU A 269 16.68 -15.49 -2.41
C GLU A 269 16.96 -16.30 -3.68
N LEU A 270 17.35 -15.63 -4.78
CA LEU A 270 17.67 -16.29 -6.04
C LEU A 270 18.92 -17.15 -5.91
N SER A 271 19.97 -16.63 -5.25
CA SER A 271 21.21 -17.36 -5.00
C SER A 271 20.98 -18.64 -4.18
N ASP A 272 20.09 -18.60 -3.19
CA ASP A 272 19.73 -19.76 -2.37
C ASP A 272 19.02 -20.86 -3.20
N ILE A 273 18.32 -20.46 -4.27
CA ILE A 273 17.60 -21.42 -5.15
C ILE A 273 18.52 -21.98 -6.21
N ILE A 274 19.30 -21.13 -6.90
CA ILE A 274 20.10 -21.54 -8.07
C ILE A 274 21.52 -21.95 -7.67
N GLY A 275 21.99 -21.55 -6.47
CA GLY A 275 23.36 -21.81 -6.02
C GLY A 275 24.42 -20.88 -6.61
N SER A 276 24.03 -19.80 -7.31
CA SER A 276 24.92 -18.79 -7.90
C SER A 276 24.38 -17.38 -7.74
N SER A 277 25.25 -16.45 -7.37
CA SER A 277 24.90 -15.04 -7.14
C SER A 277 24.90 -14.17 -8.40
N ASP A 278 25.51 -14.63 -9.49
CA ASP A 278 25.85 -13.77 -10.64
C ASP A 278 24.97 -14.02 -11.89
N THR A 279 23.95 -14.88 -11.75
CA THR A 279 23.13 -15.33 -12.88
C THR A 279 22.09 -14.32 -13.33
N PHE A 280 21.65 -13.40 -12.48
CA PHE A 280 20.66 -12.38 -12.83
C PHE A 280 20.84 -11.09 -12.02
N GLY A 281 20.88 -9.95 -12.70
CA GLY A 281 20.99 -8.65 -12.06
C GLY A 281 19.65 -8.13 -11.52
N TYR A 282 19.62 -7.75 -10.26
CA TYR A 282 18.50 -7.02 -9.62
C TYR A 282 17.15 -7.75 -9.58
N PRO A 283 17.06 -9.03 -9.16
CA PRO A 283 15.77 -9.70 -8.99
C PRO A 283 14.94 -8.99 -7.90
N LYS A 284 13.63 -8.97 -8.09
CA LYS A 284 12.72 -8.45 -7.06
C LYS A 284 12.60 -9.43 -5.89
N PRO A 285 12.45 -8.96 -4.65
CA PRO A 285 12.20 -9.86 -3.52
C PRO A 285 10.82 -10.50 -3.62
N SER A 286 10.75 -11.80 -3.33
CA SER A 286 9.50 -12.57 -3.38
C SER A 286 8.42 -11.98 -2.47
N LYS A 287 8.81 -11.40 -1.33
CA LYS A 287 7.92 -10.78 -0.35
C LYS A 287 7.14 -9.59 -0.92
N LEU A 288 7.73 -8.79 -1.83
CA LEU A 288 7.02 -7.72 -2.53
C LEU A 288 5.90 -8.29 -3.40
N ILE A 289 6.24 -9.29 -4.21
CA ILE A 289 5.26 -9.90 -5.13
C ILE A 289 4.17 -10.62 -4.34
N LYS A 290 4.52 -11.33 -3.28
CA LYS A 290 3.55 -11.95 -2.36
C LYS A 290 2.57 -10.91 -1.80
N PHE A 291 3.05 -9.77 -1.32
CA PHE A 291 2.20 -8.68 -0.85
C PHE A 291 1.21 -8.23 -1.94
N LEU A 292 1.68 -7.97 -3.16
CA LEU A 292 0.82 -7.54 -4.27
C LEU A 292 -0.22 -8.60 -4.65
N LEU A 293 0.16 -9.87 -4.71
CA LEU A 293 -0.74 -10.97 -5.05
C LEU A 293 -1.74 -11.28 -3.93
N SER A 294 -1.37 -11.09 -2.65
CA SER A 294 -2.26 -11.29 -1.51
C SER A 294 -3.42 -10.29 -1.44
N LEU A 295 -3.33 -9.17 -2.18
CA LEU A 295 -4.43 -8.22 -2.32
C LEU A 295 -5.62 -8.79 -3.12
N GLN A 296 -5.43 -9.94 -3.75
CA GLN A 296 -6.43 -10.65 -4.54
C GLN A 296 -6.86 -11.95 -3.86
N LYS A 297 -7.90 -12.58 -4.42
CA LYS A 297 -8.35 -13.92 -3.98
C LYS A 297 -7.24 -14.96 -4.17
N ASN A 298 -7.39 -16.10 -3.54
CA ASN A 298 -6.44 -17.20 -3.58
C ASN A 298 -6.65 -18.22 -4.73
N ASP A 299 -7.62 -17.97 -5.62
CA ASP A 299 -7.84 -18.74 -6.86
C ASP A 299 -7.86 -17.78 -8.04
N ILE A 300 -6.69 -17.45 -8.57
CA ILE A 300 -6.46 -16.48 -9.65
C ILE A 300 -5.44 -16.98 -10.64
N THR A 301 -5.51 -16.46 -11.86
CA THR A 301 -4.47 -16.65 -12.88
C THR A 301 -3.60 -15.38 -12.94
N VAL A 302 -2.32 -15.53 -12.64
CA VAL A 302 -1.28 -14.51 -12.68
C VAL A 302 -0.49 -14.62 -13.99
N LEU A 303 -0.23 -13.51 -14.63
CA LEU A 303 0.64 -13.43 -15.80
C LEU A 303 1.80 -12.48 -15.53
N ASP A 304 3.01 -12.91 -15.83
CA ASP A 304 4.19 -12.06 -15.89
C ASP A 304 4.88 -12.25 -17.26
N PHE A 305 4.91 -11.18 -18.06
CA PHE A 305 5.55 -11.21 -19.38
C PHE A 305 6.89 -10.46 -19.45
N PHE A 306 7.45 -10.18 -18.28
CA PHE A 306 8.84 -9.81 -18.04
C PHE A 306 9.42 -10.70 -16.94
N ALA A 307 9.29 -12.01 -17.10
CA ALA A 307 9.50 -13.00 -16.03
C ALA A 307 10.86 -12.92 -15.34
N GLY A 308 11.91 -12.48 -16.04
CA GLY A 308 13.24 -12.28 -15.47
C GLY A 308 13.73 -13.51 -14.68
N SER A 309 13.95 -13.34 -13.39
CA SER A 309 14.38 -14.42 -12.49
C SER A 309 13.28 -15.40 -12.07
N GLY A 310 12.04 -15.23 -12.54
CA GLY A 310 10.93 -16.10 -12.14
C GLY A 310 10.35 -15.81 -10.75
N THR A 311 10.69 -14.70 -10.12
CA THR A 311 10.23 -14.35 -8.76
C THR A 311 8.70 -14.36 -8.64
N THR A 312 7.96 -14.04 -9.70
CA THR A 312 6.49 -14.09 -9.69
C THR A 312 5.98 -15.52 -9.50
N LEU A 313 6.61 -16.51 -10.11
CA LEU A 313 6.27 -17.91 -9.88
C LEU A 313 6.61 -18.34 -8.46
N GLN A 314 7.83 -18.02 -7.98
CA GLN A 314 8.26 -18.31 -6.61
C GLN A 314 7.26 -17.75 -5.60
N ALA A 315 6.88 -16.48 -5.70
CA ALA A 315 5.92 -15.83 -4.83
C ALA A 315 4.52 -16.51 -4.89
N THR A 316 4.09 -16.90 -6.09
CA THR A 316 2.83 -17.61 -6.29
C THR A 316 2.82 -18.97 -5.59
N MET A 317 3.89 -19.74 -5.73
CA MET A 317 4.05 -21.05 -5.07
C MET A 317 4.10 -20.93 -3.55
N GLN A 318 4.85 -19.94 -3.04
CA GLN A 318 4.93 -19.67 -1.60
C GLN A 318 3.57 -19.32 -1.02
N LEU A 319 2.80 -18.43 -1.66
CA LEU A 319 1.45 -18.08 -1.22
C LEU A 319 0.50 -19.28 -1.22
N ASN A 320 0.53 -20.12 -2.26
CA ASN A 320 -0.30 -21.32 -2.30
C ASN A 320 0.04 -22.29 -1.17
N ALA A 321 1.33 -22.39 -0.81
CA ALA A 321 1.76 -23.23 0.32
C ALA A 321 1.32 -22.63 1.68
N GLU A 322 1.30 -21.30 1.80
CA GLU A 322 0.97 -20.60 3.05
C GLU A 322 -0.54 -20.57 3.35
N ASP A 323 -1.37 -20.35 2.32
CA ASP A 323 -2.81 -20.12 2.49
C ASP A 323 -3.70 -21.22 1.87
N GLY A 324 -3.10 -22.27 1.30
CA GLY A 324 -3.82 -23.35 0.62
C GLY A 324 -4.49 -22.92 -0.68
N GLY A 325 -4.09 -21.81 -1.26
CA GLY A 325 -4.64 -21.26 -2.50
C GLY A 325 -4.31 -22.07 -3.75
N HIS A 326 -5.01 -21.76 -4.83
CA HIS A 326 -4.86 -22.42 -6.16
C HIS A 326 -4.49 -21.42 -7.25
N ARG A 327 -3.60 -20.47 -6.94
CA ARG A 327 -3.10 -19.50 -7.90
C ARG A 327 -2.32 -20.21 -8.99
N LYS A 328 -2.58 -19.85 -10.24
CA LYS A 328 -1.83 -20.30 -11.43
C LYS A 328 -0.95 -19.17 -11.89
N CYS A 329 0.28 -19.49 -12.31
CA CYS A 329 1.23 -18.51 -12.83
C CYS A 329 1.64 -18.85 -14.26
N ILE A 330 1.61 -17.85 -15.14
CA ILE A 330 2.08 -17.93 -16.51
C ILE A 330 3.25 -16.97 -16.64
N LEU A 331 4.43 -17.47 -16.96
CA LEU A 331 5.63 -16.69 -17.20
C LEU A 331 5.93 -16.60 -18.69
N VAL A 332 6.37 -15.44 -19.15
CA VAL A 332 6.86 -15.21 -20.51
C VAL A 332 8.16 -14.43 -20.44
N THR A 333 9.19 -14.93 -21.11
CA THR A 333 10.48 -14.28 -21.27
C THR A 333 11.02 -14.51 -22.68
N ASN A 334 12.02 -13.75 -23.08
CA ASN A 334 12.61 -13.78 -24.44
C ASN A 334 13.81 -14.70 -24.58
N ASN A 335 14.17 -15.46 -23.56
CA ASN A 335 15.38 -16.32 -23.51
C ASN A 335 16.69 -15.60 -23.95
N GLU A 336 16.76 -14.28 -23.78
CA GLU A 336 18.00 -13.53 -24.02
C GLU A 336 19.06 -13.96 -23.01
N ASN A 337 20.28 -14.23 -23.48
CA ASN A 337 21.38 -14.80 -22.68
C ASN A 337 20.99 -16.12 -21.95
N ASN A 338 20.15 -16.94 -22.57
CA ASN A 338 19.64 -18.20 -22.01
C ASN A 338 18.87 -18.06 -20.68
N ILE A 339 18.39 -16.89 -20.35
CA ILE A 339 17.72 -16.59 -19.08
C ILE A 339 16.55 -17.55 -18.79
N CYS A 340 15.84 -17.99 -19.83
CA CYS A 340 14.72 -18.90 -19.68
C CYS A 340 15.17 -20.27 -19.15
N GLU A 341 16.26 -20.79 -19.68
CA GLU A 341 16.75 -22.14 -19.37
C GLU A 341 17.63 -22.19 -18.13
N GLU A 342 18.38 -21.09 -17.87
CA GLU A 342 19.39 -21.07 -16.80
C GLU A 342 18.85 -20.45 -15.52
N VAL A 343 17.79 -19.64 -15.56
CA VAL A 343 17.31 -18.86 -14.42
C VAL A 343 15.81 -19.00 -14.18
N THR A 344 14.97 -18.79 -15.24
CA THR A 344 13.51 -18.71 -15.07
C THR A 344 12.85 -20.07 -14.90
N TYR A 345 13.35 -21.09 -15.60
CA TYR A 345 12.85 -22.48 -15.60
C TYR A 345 13.56 -23.29 -14.54
#